data_3fe5443fea4d693ae482ad333e500b60
#
_entry.id   3fe5443fea4d693ae482ad333e500b60
#
_cell.length_a   1.000
_cell.length_b   1.000
_cell.length_c   1.000
_cell.angle_alpha   90.00
_cell.angle_beta   90.00
_cell.angle_gamma   90.00
#
_symmetry.space_group_name_H-M   'P 1'
#
loop_
_entity.id
_entity.type
_entity.pdbx_description
1 polymer ?
#
loop_
_entity_poly.entity_id
_entity_poly.type
_entity_poly.pdbx_seq_one_letter_code
_entity_poly.pdbx_strand_id
1 'polypeptide(L)'
;MESTIEWIWPAWLCWTIPMIGAVLTPVLAKIHPKVRDYGAVLFSFIAAVMAVSLIPFVFEPRLIQNQVEWVTVPGAPILGQLKAGIIVDPLSIVMANIVAVVSFLIMVYSLGYMHGDPSLTRYWFFMNLFIGNMLLLVMSDNVVQMLFGWEGVGLCSYALI
;
A
#
# COMPACT_ATOMS: atom_id res chain seq x y z
N MET A 1 22.12 -4.31 -18.88
CA MET A 1 21.18 -3.32 -18.30
C MET A 1 21.53 -3.29 -16.81
N GLU A 2 22.33 -2.30 -16.40
CA GLU A 2 22.68 -2.16 -14.98
C GLU A 2 21.44 -1.71 -14.21
N SER A 3 20.96 -2.56 -13.31
CA SER A 3 19.96 -2.17 -12.32
C SER A 3 20.63 -1.25 -11.32
N THR A 4 20.50 0.05 -11.52
CA THR A 4 20.86 1.02 -10.49
C THR A 4 19.95 0.80 -9.31
N ILE A 5 20.51 0.31 -8.21
CA ILE A 5 19.82 0.18 -6.92
C ILE A 5 19.67 1.60 -6.36
N GLU A 6 18.72 2.35 -6.89
CA GLU A 6 18.32 3.61 -6.29
C GLU A 6 17.21 3.32 -5.27
N TRP A 7 17.44 3.72 -4.03
CA TRP A 7 16.41 3.63 -2.98
C TRP A 7 15.33 4.66 -3.27
N ILE A 8 14.22 4.22 -3.87
CA ILE A 8 13.07 5.07 -4.09
C ILE A 8 12.14 4.97 -2.88
N TRP A 9 12.42 5.76 -1.87
CA TRP A 9 11.61 5.86 -0.67
C TRP A 9 10.11 6.08 -0.93
N PRO A 10 9.69 6.95 -1.88
CA PRO A 10 8.27 7.13 -2.14
C PRO A 10 7.55 5.84 -2.54
N ALA A 11 8.19 4.97 -3.32
CA ALA A 11 7.60 3.70 -3.74
C ALA A 11 7.41 2.71 -2.58
N TRP A 12 8.37 2.66 -1.64
CA TRP A 12 8.22 1.88 -0.41
C TRP A 12 7.17 2.46 0.53
N LEU A 13 7.16 3.77 0.72
CA LEU A 13 6.25 4.46 1.63
C LEU A 13 4.81 4.45 1.13
N CYS A 14 4.60 4.45 -0.19
CA CYS A 14 3.30 4.43 -0.82
C CYS A 14 2.38 3.31 -0.28
N TRP A 15 2.88 2.09 -0.14
CA TRP A 15 2.09 0.96 0.35
C TRP A 15 2.28 0.68 1.86
N THR A 16 3.46 0.99 2.44
CA THR A 16 3.72 0.73 3.86
C THR A 16 2.95 1.68 4.77
N ILE A 17 2.81 2.95 4.40
CA ILE A 17 2.11 3.95 5.21
C ILE A 17 0.64 3.58 5.46
N PRO A 18 -0.18 3.22 4.47
CA PRO A 18 -1.54 2.79 4.76
C PRO A 18 -1.60 1.47 5.54
N MET A 19 -0.65 0.55 5.38
CA MET A 19 -0.58 -0.64 6.24
C MET A 19 -0.31 -0.29 7.70
N ILE A 20 0.63 0.63 7.96
CA ILE A 20 0.87 1.17 9.30
C ILE A 20 -0.40 1.87 9.81
N GLY A 21 -1.08 2.65 8.97
CA GLY A 21 -2.35 3.29 9.27
C GLY A 21 -3.43 2.31 9.70
N ALA A 22 -3.52 1.15 9.02
CA ALA A 22 -4.43 0.09 9.40
C ALA A 22 -4.15 -0.41 10.83
N VAL A 23 -2.90 -0.76 11.13
CA VAL A 23 -2.50 -1.24 12.46
C VAL A 23 -2.70 -0.19 13.56
N LEU A 24 -2.46 1.09 13.25
CA LEU A 24 -2.64 2.18 14.20
C LEU A 24 -4.11 2.58 14.42
N THR A 25 -5.00 2.33 13.48
CA THR A 25 -6.42 2.69 13.56
C THR A 25 -7.10 2.21 14.86
N PRO A 26 -6.97 0.96 15.33
CA PRO A 26 -7.56 0.50 16.59
C PRO A 26 -6.97 1.21 17.81
N VAL A 27 -5.69 1.61 17.74
CA VAL A 27 -5.02 2.35 18.82
C VAL A 27 -5.55 3.79 18.87
N LEU A 28 -5.64 4.46 17.74
CA LEU A 28 -6.20 5.80 17.62
C LEU A 28 -7.67 5.85 18.07
N ALA A 29 -8.44 4.79 17.83
CA ALA A 29 -9.81 4.67 18.27
C ALA A 29 -9.96 4.68 19.81
N LYS A 30 -8.95 4.20 20.54
CA LYS A 30 -8.95 4.25 22.03
C LYS A 30 -8.67 5.64 22.57
N ILE A 31 -8.01 6.51 21.79
CA ILE A 31 -7.69 7.87 22.19
C ILE A 31 -8.92 8.77 21.99
N HIS A 32 -9.43 8.86 20.77
CA HIS A 32 -10.61 9.65 20.46
C HIS A 32 -11.18 9.27 19.08
N PRO A 33 -12.51 9.18 18.89
CA PRO A 33 -13.13 8.83 17.61
C PRO A 33 -12.70 9.71 16.42
N LYS A 34 -12.64 11.03 16.63
CA LYS A 34 -12.20 11.97 15.58
C LYS A 34 -10.74 11.76 15.17
N VAL A 35 -9.85 11.43 16.12
CA VAL A 35 -8.43 11.16 15.85
C VAL A 35 -8.29 9.90 15.00
N ARG A 36 -9.10 8.88 15.26
CA ARG A 36 -9.20 7.67 14.43
C ARG A 36 -9.60 8.02 13.00
N ASP A 37 -10.69 8.77 12.82
CA ASP A 37 -11.28 9.06 11.51
C ASP A 37 -10.33 9.91 10.65
N TYR A 38 -9.88 11.04 11.18
CA TYR A 38 -8.93 11.90 10.46
C TYR A 38 -7.55 11.25 10.31
N GLY A 39 -7.10 10.46 11.29
CA GLY A 39 -5.86 9.70 11.20
C GLY A 39 -5.89 8.68 10.06
N ALA A 40 -6.98 7.92 9.94
CA ALA A 40 -7.14 6.96 8.85
C ALA A 40 -7.08 7.64 7.46
N VAL A 41 -7.75 8.77 7.30
CA VAL A 41 -7.71 9.56 6.05
C VAL A 41 -6.34 10.17 5.80
N LEU A 42 -5.63 10.60 6.85
CA LEU A 42 -4.28 11.15 6.74
C LEU A 42 -3.29 10.12 6.17
N PHE A 43 -3.35 8.86 6.61
CA PHE A 43 -2.48 7.80 6.08
C PHE A 43 -2.72 7.56 4.58
N SER A 44 -3.98 7.53 4.14
CA SER A 44 -4.31 7.41 2.72
C SER A 44 -3.89 8.64 1.92
N PHE A 45 -3.99 9.86 2.50
CA PHE A 45 -3.50 11.08 1.89
C PHE A 45 -1.99 11.05 1.66
N ILE A 46 -1.21 10.65 2.67
CA ILE A 46 0.24 10.54 2.53
C ILE A 46 0.61 9.51 1.45
N ALA A 47 -0.10 8.37 1.40
CA ALA A 47 0.10 7.38 0.34
C ALA A 47 -0.17 7.98 -1.06
N ALA A 48 -1.23 8.78 -1.21
CA ALA A 48 -1.53 9.46 -2.47
C ALA A 48 -0.44 10.48 -2.85
N VAL A 49 0.06 11.25 -1.89
CA VAL A 49 1.19 12.20 -2.12
C VAL A 49 2.45 11.45 -2.57
N MET A 50 2.76 10.30 -1.93
CA MET A 50 3.90 9.48 -2.32
C MET A 50 3.74 8.90 -3.73
N ALA A 51 2.53 8.42 -4.09
CA ALA A 51 2.25 7.92 -5.44
C ALA A 51 2.40 9.04 -6.50
N VAL A 52 1.87 10.24 -6.23
CA VAL A 52 1.98 11.41 -7.11
C VAL A 52 3.44 11.84 -7.29
N SER A 53 4.26 11.75 -6.26
CA SER A 53 5.69 12.09 -6.34
C SER A 53 6.49 11.17 -7.28
N LEU A 54 5.94 10.01 -7.65
CA LEU A 54 6.56 9.10 -8.62
C LEU A 54 6.26 9.49 -10.09
N ILE A 55 5.32 10.38 -10.36
CA ILE A 55 4.93 10.75 -11.74
C ILE A 55 6.11 11.20 -12.61
N PRO A 56 7.08 12.01 -12.13
CA PRO A 56 8.23 12.42 -12.96
C PRO A 56 9.03 11.24 -13.54
N PHE A 57 9.07 10.10 -12.84
CA PHE A 57 9.79 8.91 -13.30
C PHE A 57 9.10 8.17 -14.44
N VAL A 58 7.83 8.49 -14.76
CA VAL A 58 7.12 7.91 -15.92
C VAL A 58 7.82 8.30 -17.24
N PHE A 59 8.43 9.47 -17.28
CA PHE A 59 9.10 9.99 -18.47
C PHE A 59 10.55 9.54 -18.61
N GLU A 60 11.09 8.87 -17.59
CA GLU A 60 12.43 8.29 -17.63
C GLU A 60 12.35 6.85 -18.15
N PRO A 61 13.06 6.47 -19.23
CA PRO A 61 13.03 5.11 -19.75
C PRO A 61 13.90 4.15 -18.91
N ARG A 62 13.76 4.20 -17.60
CA ARG A 62 14.50 3.38 -16.66
C ARG A 62 13.54 2.46 -15.91
N LEU A 63 13.85 1.18 -15.91
CA LEU A 63 13.23 0.23 -14.99
C LEU A 63 14.01 0.28 -13.68
N ILE A 64 13.38 0.77 -12.63
CA ILE A 64 14.00 0.82 -11.31
C ILE A 64 13.45 -0.35 -10.51
N GLN A 65 14.37 -1.19 -10.06
CA GLN A 65 14.05 -2.37 -9.25
C GLN A 65 14.87 -2.30 -7.97
N ASN A 66 14.18 -2.39 -6.84
CA ASN A 66 14.81 -2.45 -5.54
C ASN A 66 14.34 -3.70 -4.82
N GLN A 67 15.27 -4.53 -4.36
CA GLN A 67 15.00 -5.80 -3.70
C GLN A 67 15.68 -5.85 -2.34
N VAL A 68 14.94 -6.31 -1.33
CA VAL A 68 15.45 -6.60 0.01
C VAL A 68 15.34 -8.11 0.25
N GLU A 69 16.42 -8.74 0.68
CA GLU A 69 16.36 -10.15 1.07
C GLU A 69 15.46 -10.32 2.29
N TRP A 70 14.39 -11.11 2.13
CA TRP A 70 13.42 -11.31 3.20
C TRP A 70 13.64 -12.63 3.94
N VAL A 71 13.73 -13.74 3.23
CA VAL A 71 13.94 -15.06 3.80
C VAL A 71 14.91 -15.86 2.93
N THR A 72 15.96 -16.38 3.54
CA THR A 72 16.88 -17.31 2.88
C THR A 72 16.66 -18.71 3.45
N VAL A 73 16.22 -19.65 2.61
CA VAL A 73 16.03 -21.04 3.00
C VAL A 73 17.21 -21.87 2.48
N PRO A 74 18.14 -22.29 3.37
CA PRO A 74 19.28 -23.10 2.96
C PRO A 74 18.80 -24.45 2.39
N GLY A 75 19.29 -24.83 1.20
CA GLY A 75 19.01 -26.13 0.59
C GLY A 75 17.80 -26.21 -0.33
N ALA A 76 17.07 -25.12 -0.58
CA ALA A 76 15.98 -25.09 -1.56
C ALA A 76 16.43 -24.38 -2.85
N PRO A 77 16.66 -25.10 -3.97
CA PRO A 77 17.23 -24.50 -5.19
C PRO A 77 16.30 -23.50 -5.90
N ILE A 78 14.98 -23.57 -5.67
CA ILE A 78 13.98 -22.72 -6.33
C ILE A 78 13.42 -21.66 -5.38
N LEU A 79 13.29 -21.96 -4.08
CA LEU A 79 12.76 -21.06 -3.04
C LEU A 79 13.86 -20.49 -2.13
N GLY A 80 15.12 -20.70 -2.51
CA GLY A 80 16.27 -20.41 -1.64
C GLY A 80 16.46 -18.95 -1.25
N GLN A 81 15.86 -18.00 -1.97
CA GLN A 81 15.89 -16.59 -1.65
C GLN A 81 14.53 -15.96 -1.97
N LEU A 82 13.70 -15.81 -0.95
CA LEU A 82 12.51 -14.97 -1.07
C LEU A 82 12.93 -13.52 -0.86
N LYS A 83 12.80 -12.72 -1.90
CA LYS A 83 13.10 -11.28 -1.87
C LYS A 83 11.80 -10.52 -1.82
N ALA A 84 11.74 -9.49 -0.98
CA ALA A 84 10.71 -8.47 -1.07
C ALA A 84 11.26 -7.36 -1.97
N GLY A 85 10.56 -7.05 -3.04
CA GLY A 85 11.05 -6.08 -4.00
C GLY A 85 9.95 -5.22 -4.60
N ILE A 86 10.36 -4.08 -5.10
CA ILE A 86 9.50 -3.12 -5.79
C ILE A 86 10.03 -2.94 -7.19
N ILE A 87 9.11 -2.95 -8.13
CA ILE A 87 9.35 -2.55 -9.51
C ILE A 87 8.66 -1.21 -9.77
N VAL A 88 9.43 -0.25 -10.26
CA VAL A 88 8.93 1.07 -10.65
C VAL A 88 9.12 1.20 -12.15
N ASP A 89 8.03 1.05 -12.87
CA ASP A 89 7.92 1.23 -14.31
C ASP A 89 6.75 2.18 -14.62
N PRO A 90 6.63 2.71 -15.83
CA PRO A 90 5.56 3.62 -16.19
C PRO A 90 4.15 3.06 -15.90
N LEU A 91 3.95 1.75 -16.07
CA LEU A 91 2.66 1.12 -15.82
C LEU A 91 2.35 1.05 -14.33
N SER A 92 3.30 0.61 -13.50
CA SER A 92 3.12 0.53 -12.05
C SER A 92 2.89 1.91 -11.42
N ILE A 93 3.58 2.96 -11.92
CA ILE A 93 3.36 4.34 -11.46
C ILE A 93 1.94 4.81 -11.78
N VAL A 94 1.48 4.63 -13.02
CA VAL A 94 0.12 5.04 -13.42
C VAL A 94 -0.92 4.30 -12.57
N MET A 95 -0.78 2.99 -12.44
CA MET A 95 -1.70 2.19 -11.63
C MET A 95 -1.68 2.56 -10.15
N ALA A 96 -0.50 2.78 -9.57
CA ALA A 96 -0.37 3.23 -8.17
C ALA A 96 -1.03 4.60 -7.94
N ASN A 97 -0.90 5.53 -8.89
CA ASN A 97 -1.56 6.83 -8.81
C ASN A 97 -3.09 6.70 -8.87
N ILE A 98 -3.63 5.89 -9.78
CA ILE A 98 -5.07 5.63 -9.85
C ILE A 98 -5.57 5.06 -8.52
N VAL A 99 -4.92 4.00 -8.02
CA VAL A 99 -5.29 3.35 -6.75
C VAL A 99 -5.22 4.34 -5.59
N ALA A 100 -4.11 5.02 -5.41
CA ALA A 100 -3.88 5.89 -4.26
C ALA A 100 -4.83 7.11 -4.24
N VAL A 101 -4.97 7.80 -5.38
CA VAL A 101 -5.81 9.01 -5.47
C VAL A 101 -7.30 8.66 -5.34
N VAL A 102 -7.78 7.63 -6.04
CA VAL A 102 -9.20 7.24 -5.95
C VAL A 102 -9.52 6.74 -4.53
N SER A 103 -8.64 5.93 -3.94
CA SER A 103 -8.83 5.47 -2.56
C SER A 103 -8.85 6.62 -1.57
N PHE A 104 -7.98 7.61 -1.71
CA PHE A 104 -8.00 8.81 -0.86
C PHE A 104 -9.35 9.55 -0.98
N LEU A 105 -9.86 9.75 -2.18
CA LEU A 105 -11.16 10.39 -2.41
C LEU A 105 -12.30 9.60 -1.75
N ILE A 106 -12.28 8.27 -1.84
CA ILE A 106 -13.23 7.39 -1.16
C ILE A 106 -13.14 7.55 0.36
N MET A 107 -11.92 7.60 0.92
CA MET A 107 -11.70 7.80 2.35
C MET A 107 -12.26 9.15 2.83
N VAL A 108 -12.06 10.23 2.08
CA VAL A 108 -12.64 11.55 2.37
C VAL A 108 -14.17 11.50 2.32
N TYR A 109 -14.74 10.90 1.28
CA TYR A 109 -16.19 10.72 1.16
C TYR A 109 -16.77 9.95 2.35
N SER A 110 -16.07 8.92 2.80
CA SER A 110 -16.50 8.04 3.88
C SER A 110 -16.56 8.74 5.25
N LEU A 111 -15.87 9.85 5.45
CA LEU A 111 -16.02 10.67 6.66
C LEU A 111 -17.46 11.15 6.89
N GLY A 112 -18.15 11.47 5.80
CA GLY A 112 -19.57 11.86 5.86
C GLY A 112 -20.50 10.66 5.80
N TYR A 113 -20.24 9.77 4.84
CA TYR A 113 -21.14 8.65 4.54
C TYR A 113 -21.25 7.64 5.70
N MET A 114 -20.17 7.31 6.36
CA MET A 114 -20.12 6.33 7.46
C MET A 114 -20.34 6.97 8.84
N HIS A 115 -20.67 8.24 8.92
CA HIS A 115 -20.86 8.93 10.19
C HIS A 115 -21.98 8.29 11.03
N GLY A 116 -21.61 7.88 12.26
CA GLY A 116 -22.54 7.25 13.21
C GLY A 116 -22.60 5.72 13.15
N ASP A 117 -21.83 5.07 12.27
CA ASP A 117 -21.78 3.61 12.22
C ASP A 117 -20.98 3.05 13.41
N PRO A 118 -21.53 2.05 14.16
CA PRO A 118 -20.83 1.42 15.28
C PRO A 118 -19.57 0.67 14.86
N SER A 119 -19.49 0.20 13.61
CA SER A 119 -18.38 -0.59 13.06
C SER A 119 -17.26 0.26 12.43
N LEU A 120 -17.29 1.58 12.63
CA LEU A 120 -16.42 2.54 11.95
C LEU A 120 -14.92 2.25 12.14
N THR A 121 -14.50 1.76 13.30
CA THR A 121 -13.09 1.37 13.55
C THR A 121 -12.66 0.22 12.66
N ARG A 122 -13.53 -0.79 12.51
CA ARG A 122 -13.28 -1.94 11.62
C ARG A 122 -13.21 -1.49 10.16
N TYR A 123 -14.11 -0.60 9.75
CA TYR A 123 -14.12 -0.03 8.40
C TYR A 123 -12.80 0.68 8.07
N TRP A 124 -12.33 1.60 8.90
CA TRP A 124 -11.08 2.33 8.69
C TRP A 124 -9.85 1.43 8.66
N PHE A 125 -9.84 0.39 9.53
CA PHE A 125 -8.79 -0.62 9.54
C PHE A 125 -8.70 -1.34 8.19
N PHE A 126 -9.81 -1.92 7.72
CA PHE A 126 -9.82 -2.69 6.48
C PHE A 126 -9.64 -1.83 5.24
N MET A 127 -10.13 -0.60 5.22
CA MET A 127 -9.90 0.32 4.11
C MET A 127 -8.42 0.68 3.96
N ASN A 128 -7.72 1.05 5.03
CA ASN A 128 -6.29 1.30 4.97
C ASN A 128 -5.48 0.05 4.60
N LEU A 129 -5.87 -1.11 5.14
CA LEU A 129 -5.23 -2.39 4.80
C LEU A 129 -5.45 -2.75 3.32
N PHE A 130 -6.64 -2.50 2.78
CA PHE A 130 -6.96 -2.68 1.37
C PHE A 130 -6.08 -1.81 0.48
N ILE A 131 -5.97 -0.51 0.79
CA ILE A 131 -5.14 0.43 0.05
C ILE A 131 -3.67 -0.04 0.03
N GLY A 132 -3.13 -0.41 1.19
CA GLY A 132 -1.77 -0.89 1.30
C GLY A 132 -1.51 -2.17 0.50
N ASN A 133 -2.41 -3.16 0.58
CA ASN A 133 -2.30 -4.40 -0.19
C ASN A 133 -2.45 -4.18 -1.70
N MET A 134 -3.34 -3.29 -2.13
CA MET A 134 -3.51 -2.98 -3.54
C MET A 134 -2.29 -2.28 -4.13
N LEU A 135 -1.68 -1.35 -3.39
CA LEU A 135 -0.45 -0.70 -3.79
C LEU A 135 0.74 -1.67 -3.77
N LEU A 136 0.81 -2.58 -2.79
CA LEU A 136 1.79 -3.66 -2.75
C LEU A 136 1.67 -4.55 -3.98
N LEU A 137 0.45 -4.95 -4.34
CA LEU A 137 0.16 -5.77 -5.52
C LEU A 137 0.68 -5.13 -6.81
N VAL A 138 0.36 -3.84 -7.00
CA VAL A 138 0.71 -3.08 -8.22
C VAL A 138 2.22 -2.87 -8.37
N MET A 139 2.95 -2.75 -7.24
CA MET A 139 4.38 -2.45 -7.23
C MET A 139 5.28 -3.67 -6.98
N SER A 140 4.71 -4.87 -6.85
CA SER A 140 5.46 -6.09 -6.59
C SER A 140 6.38 -6.47 -7.76
N ASP A 141 7.61 -6.85 -7.45
CA ASP A 141 8.59 -7.33 -8.45
C ASP A 141 8.63 -8.86 -8.61
N ASN A 142 7.90 -9.57 -7.75
CA ASN A 142 7.86 -11.03 -7.76
C ASN A 142 6.45 -11.58 -7.46
N VAL A 143 6.21 -12.79 -7.98
CA VAL A 143 4.89 -13.46 -7.90
C VAL A 143 4.47 -13.76 -6.46
N VAL A 144 5.42 -14.06 -5.58
CA VAL A 144 5.11 -14.39 -4.17
C VAL A 144 4.56 -13.17 -3.45
N GLN A 145 5.24 -12.03 -3.58
CA GLN A 145 4.79 -10.77 -3.00
C GLN A 145 3.47 -10.29 -3.62
N MET A 146 3.33 -10.45 -4.94
CA MET A 146 2.08 -10.16 -5.65
C MET A 146 0.91 -11.00 -5.11
N LEU A 147 1.16 -12.29 -4.82
CA LEU A 147 0.16 -13.16 -4.19
C LEU A 147 -0.26 -12.65 -2.80
N PHE A 148 0.68 -12.23 -1.96
CA PHE A 148 0.36 -11.63 -0.66
C PHE A 148 -0.55 -10.39 -0.80
N GLY A 149 -0.22 -9.49 -1.73
CA GLY A 149 -1.08 -8.32 -2.01
C GLY A 149 -2.48 -8.73 -2.48
N TRP A 150 -2.56 -9.70 -3.37
CA TRP A 150 -3.82 -10.23 -3.91
C TRP A 150 -4.72 -10.84 -2.83
N GLU A 151 -4.15 -11.73 -2.01
CA GLU A 151 -4.87 -12.36 -0.90
C GLU A 151 -5.32 -11.32 0.14
N GLY A 152 -4.47 -10.34 0.43
CA GLY A 152 -4.82 -9.24 1.33
C GLY A 152 -5.99 -8.39 0.83
N VAL A 153 -6.04 -8.09 -0.47
CA VAL A 153 -7.18 -7.40 -1.11
C VAL A 153 -8.46 -8.24 -1.01
N GLY A 154 -8.37 -9.54 -1.29
CA GLY A 154 -9.50 -10.46 -1.18
C GLY A 154 -10.05 -10.55 0.25
N LEU A 155 -9.17 -10.66 1.24
CA LEU A 155 -9.55 -10.67 2.66
C LEU A 155 -10.25 -9.36 3.08
N CYS A 156 -9.69 -8.22 2.67
CA CYS A 156 -10.29 -6.91 2.98
C CYS A 156 -11.66 -6.74 2.32
N SER A 157 -11.80 -7.16 1.07
CA SER A 157 -13.08 -7.12 0.35
C SER A 157 -14.14 -7.95 1.10
N TYR A 158 -13.82 -9.16 1.50
CA TYR A 158 -14.71 -10.00 2.30
C TYR A 158 -15.11 -9.34 3.62
N ALA A 159 -14.16 -8.72 4.31
CA ALA A 159 -14.40 -8.12 5.62
C ALA A 159 -15.18 -6.79 5.58
N LEU A 160 -15.25 -6.13 4.42
CA LEU A 160 -15.98 -4.89 4.19
C LEU A 160 -17.43 -5.11 3.72
N ILE A 161 -17.78 -6.32 3.28
CA ILE A 161 -19.16 -6.74 2.96
C ILE A 161 -19.90 -7.10 4.25
#